data_d5e83d1a15278c9526732021656e608b
#
_entry.id   d5e83d1a15278c9526732021656e608b
#
_cell.length_a   1.000
_cell.length_b   1.000
_cell.length_c   1.000
_cell.angle_alpha   90.00
_cell.angle_beta   90.00
_cell.angle_gamma   90.00
#
_symmetry.space_group_name_H-M   'P 1'
#
loop_
_entity.id
_entity.type
_entity.pdbx_description
1 polymer ?
#
loop_
_entity_poly.entity_id
_entity_poly.type
_entity_poly.pdbx_seq_one_letter_code
_entity_poly.pdbx_strand_id
1 'polypeptide(L)'
;MIRHYAMISGILATAGMGAPAFGSGPTESLRPAPRAPQAVLAAVAPVAQEPAAEAGGGDAGLRAWVKDFRPRALQQGIDPDVFDRALDTVSYDPEVIRRDRNQSEFTKTIWDYLDTATSDLRVQNGQKALAQWQRTLEEIEAEYGVEKEIVTAIWGLESAYGSFRGGDRVLDSLATLAYDARRAEFFEGELFD
;
A
#
# COMPACT_ATOMS: atom_id res chain seq x y z
N MET A 1 -20.65 1.09 -26.77
CA MET A 1 -21.85 1.92 -26.47
C MET A 1 -21.41 3.05 -25.56
N ILE A 2 -21.32 4.24 -26.12
CA ILE A 2 -20.84 5.45 -25.42
C ILE A 2 -22.03 6.07 -24.70
N ARG A 3 -21.98 6.20 -23.38
CA ARG A 3 -23.00 6.91 -22.60
C ARG A 3 -22.51 8.33 -22.32
N HIS A 4 -23.23 9.28 -22.94
CA HIS A 4 -23.08 10.71 -22.70
C HIS A 4 -23.50 11.07 -21.27
N TYR A 5 -22.69 11.88 -20.57
CA TYR A 5 -23.13 12.65 -19.43
C TYR A 5 -23.26 14.12 -19.82
N ALA A 6 -24.46 14.63 -19.56
CA ALA A 6 -24.90 15.95 -19.93
C ALA A 6 -24.29 17.03 -19.04
N MET A 7 -23.98 18.17 -19.68
CA MET A 7 -23.66 19.46 -19.07
C MET A 7 -24.81 19.97 -18.20
N ILE A 8 -24.48 20.54 -17.06
CA ILE A 8 -25.32 21.55 -16.39
C ILE A 8 -24.48 22.82 -16.28
N SER A 9 -24.88 23.79 -17.08
CA SER A 9 -24.45 25.19 -17.00
C SER A 9 -25.25 25.92 -15.92
N GLY A 10 -24.62 26.86 -15.22
CA GLY A 10 -25.33 27.98 -14.57
C GLY A 10 -24.67 28.42 -13.26
N ILE A 11 -24.11 29.53 -13.27
CA ILE A 11 -24.41 30.86 -12.74
C ILE A 11 -23.10 31.56 -12.34
N LEU A 12 -22.84 32.65 -13.09
CA LEU A 12 -21.89 33.70 -12.75
C LEU A 12 -22.38 34.46 -11.51
N ALA A 13 -21.50 34.61 -10.51
CA ALA A 13 -21.62 35.69 -9.54
C ALA A 13 -20.24 36.31 -9.34
N THR A 14 -20.09 37.52 -9.87
CA THR A 14 -18.95 38.42 -9.67
C THR A 14 -19.02 39.01 -8.27
N ALA A 15 -17.99 38.85 -7.46
CA ALA A 15 -17.77 39.69 -6.29
C ALA A 15 -16.27 39.80 -5.99
N GLY A 16 -15.76 41.01 -6.11
CA GLY A 16 -14.82 41.70 -5.27
C GLY A 16 -13.43 41.13 -5.03
N MET A 17 -12.46 41.76 -5.72
CA MET A 17 -11.03 41.68 -5.47
C MET A 17 -10.66 41.97 -4.01
N GLY A 18 -10.03 41.03 -3.36
CA GLY A 18 -9.22 41.19 -2.17
C GLY A 18 -8.06 40.21 -2.27
N ALA A 19 -6.88 40.69 -2.64
CA ALA A 19 -5.68 39.87 -2.63
C ALA A 19 -5.35 39.49 -1.18
N PRO A 20 -5.24 38.21 -0.81
CA PRO A 20 -4.68 37.85 0.48
C PRO A 20 -3.15 38.10 0.42
N ALA A 21 -2.66 38.93 1.33
CA ALA A 21 -1.23 39.01 1.61
C ALA A 21 -0.73 37.63 1.99
N PHE A 22 0.19 37.07 1.23
CA PHE A 22 0.94 35.87 1.63
C PHE A 22 1.75 36.24 2.87
N GLY A 23 1.22 35.90 4.03
CA GLY A 23 1.96 35.94 5.28
C GLY A 23 3.12 34.94 5.17
N SER A 24 4.33 35.40 5.47
CA SER A 24 5.50 34.55 5.64
C SER A 24 5.12 33.40 6.56
N GLY A 25 5.21 32.16 6.09
CA GLY A 25 4.95 30.97 6.88
C GLY A 25 5.88 30.95 8.10
N PRO A 26 5.51 30.25 9.17
CA PRO A 26 6.31 30.19 10.38
C PRO A 26 7.70 29.64 10.04
N THR A 27 8.73 30.45 10.30
CA THR A 27 10.14 30.10 10.12
C THR A 27 10.68 29.21 11.23
N GLU A 28 9.83 28.83 12.17
CA GLU A 28 10.19 28.00 13.30
C GLU A 28 9.55 26.62 13.15
N SER A 29 10.37 25.59 13.25
CA SER A 29 9.92 24.19 13.19
C SER A 29 8.93 23.94 14.33
N LEU A 30 7.70 23.56 13.98
CA LEU A 30 6.68 23.11 14.94
C LEU A 30 7.01 21.74 15.56
N ARG A 31 8.26 21.32 15.51
CA ARG A 31 8.69 20.10 16.19
C ARG A 31 8.48 20.29 17.70
N PRO A 32 7.55 19.58 18.35
CA PRO A 32 7.36 19.67 19.78
C PRO A 32 8.68 19.35 20.48
N ALA A 33 9.06 20.16 21.47
CA ALA A 33 10.18 19.83 22.33
C ALA A 33 9.99 18.42 22.90
N PRO A 34 11.05 17.60 23.02
CA PRO A 34 10.95 16.29 23.61
C PRO A 34 10.30 16.42 24.99
N ARG A 35 9.08 15.88 25.09
CA ARG A 35 8.35 15.86 26.35
C ARG A 35 9.13 14.96 27.29
N ALA A 36 9.51 15.48 28.47
CA ALA A 36 10.10 14.66 29.52
C ALA A 36 9.24 13.40 29.69
N PRO A 37 9.85 12.22 29.87
CA PRO A 37 9.10 10.98 29.99
C PRO A 37 8.17 11.08 31.20
N GLN A 38 6.92 11.42 30.96
CA GLN A 38 5.89 11.14 31.94
C GLN A 38 5.71 9.64 31.89
N ALA A 39 6.11 8.96 32.95
CA ALA A 39 5.83 7.56 33.18
C ALA A 39 4.31 7.35 33.25
N VAL A 40 3.67 7.27 32.11
CA VAL A 40 2.39 6.61 31.98
C VAL A 40 2.74 5.14 31.79
N LEU A 41 3.05 4.51 32.90
CA LEU A 41 2.95 3.05 33.05
C LEU A 41 1.46 2.68 33.05
N ALA A 42 0.77 2.89 31.93
CA ALA A 42 -0.28 1.99 31.55
C ALA A 42 0.45 0.79 30.96
N ALA A 43 0.59 -0.26 31.75
CA ALA A 43 0.97 -1.56 31.26
C ALA A 43 -0.04 -1.94 30.18
N VAL A 44 0.31 -1.66 28.93
CA VAL A 44 -0.21 -2.43 27.81
C VAL A 44 0.39 -3.81 28.07
N ALA A 45 -0.42 -4.68 28.64
CA ALA A 45 -0.08 -6.09 28.74
C ALA A 45 0.40 -6.48 27.33
N PRO A 46 1.55 -7.15 27.20
CA PRO A 46 1.92 -7.69 25.91
C PRO A 46 0.72 -8.54 25.49
N VAL A 47 0.12 -8.17 24.34
CA VAL A 47 -0.80 -9.10 23.66
C VAL A 47 0.09 -10.30 23.46
N ALA A 48 -0.24 -11.39 24.21
CA ALA A 48 0.43 -12.66 24.04
C ALA A 48 0.35 -12.94 22.55
N GLN A 49 1.50 -12.91 21.88
CA GLN A 49 1.61 -13.43 20.54
C GLN A 49 1.18 -14.89 20.68
N GLU A 50 -0.05 -15.18 20.29
CA GLU A 50 -0.43 -16.58 20.09
C GLU A 50 0.64 -17.15 19.16
N PRO A 51 1.28 -18.27 19.57
CA PRO A 51 2.20 -18.93 18.68
C PRO A 51 1.43 -19.14 17.38
N ALA A 52 2.03 -18.70 16.27
CA ALA A 52 1.49 -18.94 14.96
C ALA A 52 1.14 -20.45 14.92
N ALA A 53 -0.13 -20.77 14.96
CA ALA A 53 -0.55 -22.08 14.54
C ALA A 53 -0.02 -22.17 13.12
N GLU A 54 1.06 -22.93 12.94
CA GLU A 54 1.51 -23.26 11.60
C GLU A 54 0.28 -23.80 10.90
N ALA A 55 -0.15 -23.13 9.82
CA ALA A 55 -1.22 -23.68 9.00
C ALA A 55 -0.73 -25.09 8.64
N GLY A 56 -1.28 -26.10 9.33
CA GLY A 56 -0.66 -27.41 9.44
C GLY A 56 -0.68 -28.14 8.12
N GLY A 57 0.39 -28.01 7.33
CA GLY A 57 0.51 -28.71 6.08
C GLY A 57 1.46 -28.10 5.05
N GLY A 58 1.96 -26.88 5.23
CA GLY A 58 2.86 -26.27 4.26
C GLY A 58 2.36 -26.38 2.82
N ASP A 59 3.21 -26.76 1.87
CA ASP A 59 2.83 -26.95 0.44
C ASP A 59 1.69 -27.97 0.23
N ALA A 60 1.63 -29.04 1.01
CA ALA A 60 0.58 -30.05 0.86
C ALA A 60 -0.79 -29.48 1.28
N GLY A 61 -0.82 -28.71 2.36
CA GLY A 61 -2.02 -28.04 2.83
C GLY A 61 -2.48 -26.96 1.85
N LEU A 62 -1.56 -26.15 1.34
CA LEU A 62 -1.85 -25.14 0.31
C LEU A 62 -2.45 -25.79 -0.94
N ARG A 63 -1.86 -26.88 -1.45
CA ARG A 63 -2.41 -27.61 -2.60
C ARG A 63 -3.81 -28.16 -2.37
N ALA A 64 -4.10 -28.65 -1.16
CA ALA A 64 -5.46 -29.10 -0.80
C ALA A 64 -6.43 -27.90 -0.79
N TRP A 65 -6.03 -26.79 -0.20
CA TRP A 65 -6.81 -25.56 -0.20
C TRP A 65 -7.08 -25.03 -1.63
N VAL A 66 -6.09 -25.01 -2.54
CA VAL A 66 -6.28 -24.62 -3.94
C VAL A 66 -7.36 -25.46 -4.63
N LYS A 67 -7.40 -26.77 -4.38
CA LYS A 67 -8.44 -27.65 -4.93
C LYS A 67 -9.83 -27.28 -4.42
N ASP A 68 -9.93 -26.96 -3.12
CA ASP A 68 -11.20 -26.58 -2.47
C ASP A 68 -11.62 -25.15 -2.89
N PHE A 69 -10.67 -24.28 -3.22
CA PHE A 69 -10.90 -22.93 -3.69
C PHE A 69 -11.40 -22.87 -5.14
N ARG A 70 -10.93 -23.80 -6.00
CA ARG A 70 -11.25 -23.85 -7.43
C ARG A 70 -12.73 -23.69 -7.77
N PRO A 71 -13.67 -24.45 -7.19
CA PRO A 71 -15.09 -24.30 -7.49
C PRO A 71 -15.63 -22.89 -7.21
N ARG A 72 -15.12 -22.23 -6.16
CA ARG A 72 -15.52 -20.87 -5.79
C ARG A 72 -15.00 -19.85 -6.80
N ALA A 73 -13.75 -20.00 -7.26
CA ALA A 73 -13.17 -19.15 -8.30
C ALA A 73 -13.92 -19.25 -9.63
N LEU A 74 -14.29 -20.47 -10.04
CA LEU A 74 -15.08 -20.67 -11.26
C LEU A 74 -16.48 -20.06 -11.16
N GLN A 75 -17.10 -20.06 -9.97
CA GLN A 75 -18.39 -19.40 -9.73
C GLN A 75 -18.28 -17.87 -9.82
N GLN A 76 -17.11 -17.28 -9.54
CA GLN A 76 -16.84 -15.86 -9.75
C GLN A 76 -16.52 -15.50 -11.20
N GLY A 77 -16.51 -16.50 -12.10
CA GLY A 77 -16.29 -16.27 -13.53
C GLY A 77 -14.84 -16.42 -13.99
N ILE A 78 -13.95 -16.89 -13.13
CA ILE A 78 -12.57 -17.20 -13.52
C ILE A 78 -12.57 -18.38 -14.49
N ASP A 79 -11.89 -18.21 -15.63
CA ASP A 79 -11.74 -19.29 -16.62
C ASP A 79 -10.94 -20.45 -16.03
N PRO A 80 -11.39 -21.72 -16.23
CA PRO A 80 -10.71 -22.89 -15.69
C PRO A 80 -9.23 -23.00 -16.08
N ASP A 81 -8.90 -22.72 -17.34
CA ASP A 81 -7.53 -22.82 -17.83
C ASP A 81 -6.64 -21.70 -17.26
N VAL A 82 -7.23 -20.52 -17.02
CA VAL A 82 -6.53 -19.40 -16.33
C VAL A 82 -6.25 -19.79 -14.89
N PHE A 83 -7.25 -20.29 -14.17
CA PHE A 83 -7.09 -20.74 -12.80
C PHE A 83 -6.00 -21.80 -12.67
N ASP A 84 -6.09 -22.85 -13.48
CA ASP A 84 -5.17 -23.97 -13.41
C ASP A 84 -3.73 -23.53 -13.72
N ARG A 85 -3.50 -22.68 -14.75
CA ARG A 85 -2.16 -22.11 -15.04
C ARG A 85 -1.64 -21.20 -13.93
N ALA A 86 -2.50 -20.42 -13.29
CA ALA A 86 -2.11 -19.46 -12.27
C ALA A 86 -1.75 -20.16 -10.95
N LEU A 87 -2.55 -21.12 -10.51
CA LEU A 87 -2.46 -21.69 -9.17
C LEU A 87 -1.84 -23.10 -9.11
N ASP A 88 -1.62 -23.79 -10.25
CA ASP A 88 -0.99 -25.12 -10.26
C ASP A 88 0.46 -25.11 -9.73
N THR A 89 1.15 -23.98 -9.86
CA THR A 89 2.55 -23.82 -9.49
C THR A 89 2.79 -23.00 -8.24
N VAL A 90 1.74 -22.67 -7.45
CA VAL A 90 1.91 -21.90 -6.22
C VAL A 90 2.64 -22.71 -5.16
N SER A 91 3.48 -22.02 -4.41
CA SER A 91 4.28 -22.55 -3.31
C SER A 91 3.94 -21.84 -2.01
N TYR A 92 3.93 -22.58 -0.91
CA TYR A 92 3.70 -22.03 0.41
C TYR A 92 4.89 -21.20 0.87
N ASP A 93 4.65 -19.95 1.25
CA ASP A 93 5.68 -19.02 1.74
C ASP A 93 5.41 -18.58 3.18
N PRO A 94 6.04 -19.21 4.18
CA PRO A 94 5.87 -18.86 5.59
C PRO A 94 6.40 -17.45 5.92
N GLU A 95 7.33 -16.91 5.12
CA GLU A 95 7.85 -15.55 5.33
C GLU A 95 6.79 -14.48 5.07
N VAL A 96 5.90 -14.71 4.12
CA VAL A 96 4.77 -13.82 3.85
C VAL A 96 3.85 -13.75 5.07
N ILE A 97 3.53 -14.88 5.70
CA ILE A 97 2.74 -14.93 6.94
C ILE A 97 3.46 -14.19 8.06
N ARG A 98 4.76 -14.43 8.23
CA ARG A 98 5.57 -13.76 9.25
C ARG A 98 5.55 -12.24 9.06
N ARG A 99 5.69 -11.76 7.83
CA ARG A 99 5.63 -10.33 7.48
C ARG A 99 4.25 -9.74 7.72
N ASP A 100 3.18 -10.43 7.32
CA ASP A 100 1.81 -9.99 7.54
C ASP A 100 1.45 -9.86 9.03
N ARG A 101 2.03 -10.71 9.89
CA ARG A 101 1.85 -10.65 11.35
C ARG A 101 2.75 -9.62 12.05
N ASN A 102 3.86 -9.22 11.44
CA ASN A 102 4.85 -8.28 11.98
C ASN A 102 4.89 -6.97 11.18
N GLN A 103 3.74 -6.33 11.01
CA GLN A 103 3.67 -5.02 10.34
C GLN A 103 4.30 -3.96 11.24
N SER A 104 5.52 -3.57 10.93
CA SER A 104 6.33 -2.61 11.72
C SER A 104 5.71 -1.21 11.78
N GLU A 105 4.83 -0.87 10.85
CA GLU A 105 4.12 0.41 10.79
C GLU A 105 3.26 0.65 12.03
N PHE A 106 2.74 -0.41 12.65
CA PHE A 106 1.90 -0.31 13.86
C PHE A 106 2.70 -0.27 15.17
N THR A 107 4.03 -0.49 15.10
CA THR A 107 4.90 -0.54 16.28
C THR A 107 5.81 0.68 16.41
N LYS A 108 6.00 1.45 15.32
CA LYS A 108 6.84 2.66 15.29
C LYS A 108 6.03 3.88 15.70
N THR A 109 6.71 4.84 16.35
CA THR A 109 6.11 6.17 16.53
C THR A 109 6.01 6.87 15.17
N ILE A 110 5.08 7.82 15.04
CA ILE A 110 4.96 8.63 13.82
C ILE A 110 6.27 9.35 13.48
N TRP A 111 7.03 9.73 14.48
CA TRP A 111 8.31 10.44 14.30
C TRP A 111 9.38 9.51 13.72
N ASP A 112 9.51 8.29 14.24
CA ASP A 112 10.44 7.28 13.72
C ASP A 112 10.08 6.90 12.27
N TYR A 113 8.77 6.86 11.95
CA TYR A 113 8.30 6.65 10.59
C TYR A 113 8.72 7.81 9.69
N LEU A 114 8.43 9.06 10.09
CA LEU A 114 8.75 10.23 9.30
C LEU A 114 10.27 10.40 9.10
N ASP A 115 11.09 10.17 10.10
CA ASP A 115 12.56 10.25 10.00
C ASP A 115 13.10 9.30 8.92
N THR A 116 12.45 8.15 8.73
CA THR A 116 12.79 7.20 7.65
C THR A 116 12.19 7.61 6.31
N ALA A 117 10.90 8.00 6.31
CA ALA A 117 10.13 8.31 5.11
C ALA A 117 10.62 9.58 4.41
N THR A 118 11.11 10.55 5.18
CA THR A 118 11.60 11.85 4.69
C THR A 118 13.11 12.04 4.84
N SER A 119 13.88 10.93 4.88
CA SER A 119 15.33 11.00 4.98
C SER A 119 15.96 11.76 3.81
N ASP A 120 17.06 12.46 4.06
CA ASP A 120 17.79 13.25 3.06
C ASP A 120 18.10 12.44 1.78
N LEU A 121 18.46 11.18 1.95
CA LEU A 121 18.75 10.28 0.82
C LEU A 121 17.50 10.05 -0.03
N ARG A 122 16.34 9.84 0.60
CA ARG A 122 15.06 9.67 -0.12
C ARG A 122 14.67 10.94 -0.87
N VAL A 123 14.79 12.10 -0.23
CA VAL A 123 14.52 13.40 -0.85
C VAL A 123 15.43 13.63 -2.06
N GLN A 124 16.75 13.41 -1.93
CA GLN A 124 17.69 13.55 -3.04
C GLN A 124 17.39 12.60 -4.20
N ASN A 125 17.02 11.35 -3.90
CA ASN A 125 16.63 10.39 -4.93
C ASN A 125 15.32 10.79 -5.61
N GLY A 126 14.36 11.36 -4.87
CA GLY A 126 13.13 11.90 -5.42
C GLY A 126 13.35 13.05 -6.37
N GLN A 127 14.23 13.98 -6.01
CA GLN A 127 14.61 15.10 -6.89
C GLN A 127 15.28 14.62 -8.18
N LYS A 128 16.14 13.60 -8.10
CA LYS A 128 16.74 12.96 -9.28
C LYS A 128 15.67 12.27 -10.14
N ALA A 129 14.73 11.55 -9.54
CA ALA A 129 13.65 10.88 -10.24
C ALA A 129 12.73 11.89 -10.94
N LEU A 130 12.35 13.00 -10.27
CA LEU A 130 11.61 14.11 -10.87
C LEU A 130 12.30 14.65 -12.11
N ALA A 131 13.60 14.92 -12.03
CA ALA A 131 14.36 15.45 -13.17
C ALA A 131 14.47 14.41 -14.30
N GLN A 132 14.71 13.16 -13.97
CA GLN A 132 14.86 12.07 -14.97
C GLN A 132 13.55 11.78 -15.72
N TRP A 133 12.42 11.83 -15.03
CA TRP A 133 11.11 11.44 -15.56
C TRP A 133 10.20 12.65 -15.78
N GLN A 134 10.76 13.86 -15.82
CA GLN A 134 10.02 15.12 -15.89
C GLN A 134 8.89 15.08 -16.92
N ARG A 135 9.21 14.75 -18.17
CA ARG A 135 8.22 14.73 -19.25
C ARG A 135 7.06 13.78 -18.98
N THR A 136 7.35 12.54 -18.59
CA THR A 136 6.30 11.56 -18.30
C THR A 136 5.43 11.99 -17.12
N LEU A 137 6.05 12.55 -16.08
CA LEU A 137 5.33 13.04 -14.90
C LEU A 137 4.46 14.26 -15.23
N GLU A 138 4.91 15.17 -16.11
CA GLU A 138 4.11 16.30 -16.60
C GLU A 138 2.91 15.82 -17.45
N GLU A 139 3.09 14.80 -18.27
CA GLU A 139 1.99 14.18 -19.03
C GLU A 139 0.94 13.55 -18.08
N ILE A 140 1.38 12.85 -17.02
CA ILE A 140 0.50 12.28 -15.98
C ILE A 140 -0.23 13.40 -15.21
N GLU A 141 0.49 14.45 -14.81
CA GLU A 141 -0.10 15.60 -14.12
C GLU A 141 -1.18 16.28 -14.96
N ALA A 142 -0.92 16.46 -16.27
CA ALA A 142 -1.88 17.05 -17.18
C ALA A 142 -3.12 16.18 -17.42
N GLU A 143 -2.97 14.86 -17.44
CA GLU A 143 -4.06 13.91 -17.68
C GLU A 143 -4.92 13.69 -16.43
N TYR A 144 -4.28 13.51 -15.27
CA TYR A 144 -4.97 13.09 -14.03
C TYR A 144 -5.14 14.21 -13.01
N GLY A 145 -4.52 15.38 -13.20
CA GLY A 145 -4.61 16.50 -12.27
C GLY A 145 -3.93 16.28 -10.92
N VAL A 146 -3.01 15.33 -10.83
CA VAL A 146 -2.23 15.03 -9.63
C VAL A 146 -0.82 15.58 -9.79
N GLU A 147 -0.38 16.41 -8.85
CA GLU A 147 0.96 17.02 -8.88
C GLU A 147 2.06 15.96 -9.01
N LYS A 148 3.01 16.17 -9.92
CA LYS A 148 4.11 15.24 -10.18
C LYS A 148 4.96 14.94 -8.94
N GLU A 149 5.07 15.88 -8.04
CA GLU A 149 5.76 15.73 -6.75
C GLU A 149 5.09 14.68 -5.87
N ILE A 150 3.76 14.66 -5.85
CA ILE A 150 2.96 13.68 -5.09
C ILE A 150 3.14 12.27 -5.69
N VAL A 151 3.02 12.15 -7.01
CA VAL A 151 3.25 10.88 -7.71
C VAL A 151 4.66 10.34 -7.42
N THR A 152 5.66 11.22 -7.49
CA THR A 152 7.05 10.85 -7.22
C THR A 152 7.29 10.47 -5.76
N ALA A 153 6.66 11.16 -4.80
CA ALA A 153 6.78 10.84 -3.39
C ALA A 153 6.21 9.45 -3.07
N ILE A 154 5.02 9.13 -3.59
CA ILE A 154 4.40 7.80 -3.45
C ILE A 154 5.30 6.74 -4.10
N TRP A 155 5.77 6.96 -5.33
CA TRP A 155 6.69 6.03 -6.00
C TRP A 155 7.96 5.76 -5.20
N GLY A 156 8.48 6.80 -4.53
CA GLY A 156 9.63 6.68 -3.64
C GLY A 156 9.33 5.86 -2.38
N LEU A 157 8.14 6.01 -1.79
CA LEU A 157 7.71 5.25 -0.62
C LEU A 157 7.50 3.78 -0.94
N GLU A 158 6.82 3.48 -2.05
CA GLU A 158 6.43 2.12 -2.42
C GLU A 158 7.60 1.26 -2.91
N SER A 159 8.48 1.84 -3.73
CA SER A 159 9.49 1.03 -4.44
C SER A 159 10.89 1.65 -4.50
N ALA A 160 11.17 2.68 -3.69
CA ALA A 160 12.42 3.45 -3.77
C ALA A 160 12.72 3.85 -5.23
N TYR A 161 11.73 4.45 -5.89
CA TYR A 161 11.79 4.88 -7.30
C TYR A 161 12.04 3.73 -8.29
N GLY A 162 11.42 2.57 -8.03
CA GLY A 162 11.53 1.38 -8.86
C GLY A 162 12.81 0.56 -8.64
N SER A 163 13.67 0.95 -7.71
CA SER A 163 14.89 0.20 -7.38
C SER A 163 14.61 -1.04 -6.54
N PHE A 164 13.48 -1.08 -5.84
CA PHE A 164 13.04 -2.20 -5.03
C PHE A 164 11.60 -2.59 -5.43
N ARG A 165 11.46 -3.74 -6.07
CA ARG A 165 10.16 -4.25 -6.55
C ARG A 165 9.67 -5.49 -5.82
N GLY A 166 10.40 -5.93 -4.80
CA GLY A 166 10.19 -7.24 -4.19
C GLY A 166 10.69 -8.39 -5.07
N GLY A 167 10.76 -9.57 -4.50
CA GLY A 167 11.19 -10.78 -5.21
C GLY A 167 10.15 -11.91 -5.13
N ASP A 168 9.11 -11.72 -4.34
CA ASP A 168 8.10 -12.74 -4.09
C ASP A 168 7.09 -12.79 -5.26
N ARG A 169 6.69 -13.99 -5.62
CA ARG A 169 5.60 -14.16 -6.60
C ARG A 169 4.28 -13.77 -5.94
N VAL A 170 3.54 -12.86 -6.57
CA VAL A 170 2.28 -12.33 -6.03
C VAL A 170 1.28 -13.46 -5.74
N LEU A 171 1.12 -14.40 -6.66
CA LEU A 171 0.21 -15.54 -6.49
C LEU A 171 0.60 -16.46 -5.34
N ASP A 172 1.91 -16.71 -5.12
CA ASP A 172 2.38 -17.50 -3.96
C ASP A 172 2.01 -16.77 -2.65
N SER A 173 2.23 -15.46 -2.61
CA SER A 173 1.92 -14.63 -1.45
C SER A 173 0.42 -14.58 -1.15
N LEU A 174 -0.41 -14.28 -2.15
CA LEU A 174 -1.85 -14.20 -1.98
C LEU A 174 -2.47 -15.55 -1.60
N ALA A 175 -2.09 -16.63 -2.30
CA ALA A 175 -2.58 -17.99 -2.00
C ALA A 175 -2.16 -18.43 -0.59
N THR A 176 -0.92 -18.14 -0.17
CA THR A 176 -0.45 -18.45 1.18
C THR A 176 -1.25 -17.69 2.24
N LEU A 177 -1.51 -16.39 2.04
CA LEU A 177 -2.25 -15.56 2.99
C LEU A 177 -3.74 -15.92 3.04
N ALA A 178 -4.33 -16.31 1.92
CA ALA A 178 -5.69 -16.82 1.88
C ALA A 178 -5.80 -18.17 2.61
N TYR A 179 -4.82 -19.06 2.40
CA TYR A 179 -4.72 -20.34 3.09
C TYR A 179 -4.48 -20.20 4.60
N ASP A 180 -3.72 -19.19 5.06
CA ASP A 180 -3.49 -18.89 6.49
C ASP A 180 -4.79 -18.54 7.26
N ALA A 181 -5.84 -18.24 6.56
CA ALA A 181 -7.21 -17.99 7.03
C ALA A 181 -7.42 -16.74 7.91
N ARG A 182 -6.39 -16.04 8.33
CA ARG A 182 -6.55 -14.85 9.20
C ARG A 182 -7.38 -13.73 8.54
N ARG A 183 -7.23 -13.55 7.23
CA ARG A 183 -7.99 -12.61 6.38
C ARG A 183 -8.37 -13.28 5.06
N ALA A 184 -8.84 -14.54 5.13
CA ALA A 184 -9.06 -15.35 3.94
C ALA A 184 -9.94 -14.67 2.90
N GLU A 185 -11.09 -14.15 3.31
CA GLU A 185 -12.04 -13.49 2.41
C GLU A 185 -11.40 -12.31 1.63
N PHE A 186 -10.58 -11.52 2.30
CA PHE A 186 -9.86 -10.42 1.67
C PHE A 186 -8.86 -10.93 0.61
N PHE A 187 -7.99 -11.88 0.98
CA PHE A 187 -6.97 -12.39 0.06
C PHE A 187 -7.53 -13.27 -1.06
N GLU A 188 -8.65 -13.97 -0.81
CA GLU A 188 -9.40 -14.66 -1.86
C GLU A 188 -10.00 -13.65 -2.86
N GLY A 189 -10.48 -12.50 -2.38
CA GLY A 189 -10.93 -11.39 -3.23
C GLY A 189 -9.83 -10.90 -4.15
N GLU A 190 -8.63 -10.67 -3.61
CA GLU A 190 -7.46 -10.23 -4.39
C GLU A 190 -6.98 -11.28 -5.43
N LEU A 191 -7.31 -12.56 -5.23
CA LEU A 191 -7.02 -13.62 -6.21
C LEU A 191 -8.02 -13.66 -7.39
N PHE A 192 -9.15 -12.95 -7.29
CA PHE A 192 -10.13 -12.85 -8.37
C PHE A 192 -9.84 -11.70 -9.34
N ASP A 193 -9.06 -10.68 -8.91
CA ASP A 193 -8.67 -9.51 -9.68
C ASP A 193 -7.40 -9.75 -10.51
#